data_5237cf880918619588d7655081561545
#
_entry.id   5237cf880918619588d7655081561545
#
_cell.length_a   1.000
_cell.length_b   1.000
_cell.length_c   1.000
_cell.angle_alpha   90.00
_cell.angle_beta   90.00
_cell.angle_gamma   90.00
#
_symmetry.space_group_name_H-M   'P 1'
#
loop_
_entity.id
_entity.type
_entity.pdbx_description
1 polymer ?
#
loop_
_entity_poly.entity_id
_entity_poly.type
_entity_poly.pdbx_seq_one_letter_code
_entity_poly.pdbx_strand_id
1 'polypeptide(L)'
;KKSTLGCTTDMYMNPIDKNNNNSIEILHETAKYRFTYTDLIKIIHKSLHNNEELYAEPIPIKNPYNNLPFLKSHLYHIYFAIKKSDYNIPMVFHQFFECNFSIATFIDQYEFRLRDKAIVEKCKSIDTDTVDEIYETILEMIETYNDCHPAQTIFIHPNFPKNIVLSVFRSYVKYYYKSM
;
A
#
# COMPACT_ATOMS: atom_id res chain seq x y z
N LYS A 1 -18.67 -20.43 -25.80
CA LYS A 1 -17.21 -20.32 -26.06
C LYS A 1 -16.48 -21.09 -24.98
N LYS A 2 -15.59 -22.03 -25.34
CA LYS A 2 -14.71 -22.70 -24.36
C LYS A 2 -13.74 -21.65 -23.80
N SER A 3 -13.75 -21.45 -22.47
CA SER A 3 -12.76 -20.63 -21.81
C SER A 3 -11.39 -21.33 -21.86
N THR A 4 -10.35 -20.60 -22.18
CA THR A 4 -8.98 -21.11 -22.10
C THR A 4 -8.52 -21.16 -20.65
N LEU A 5 -7.61 -22.09 -20.33
CA LEU A 5 -6.96 -22.12 -19.03
C LEU A 5 -5.85 -21.05 -19.06
N GLY A 6 -5.95 -20.06 -18.15
CA GLY A 6 -4.94 -19.02 -17.99
C GLY A 6 -3.78 -19.50 -17.11
N CYS A 7 -3.77 -19.15 -15.84
CA CYS A 7 -2.75 -19.57 -14.89
C CYS A 7 -3.38 -20.35 -13.73
N THR A 8 -2.66 -21.40 -13.29
CA THR A 8 -3.06 -22.27 -12.16
C THR A 8 -1.94 -22.41 -11.13
N THR A 9 -1.00 -21.48 -11.11
CA THR A 9 0.06 -21.40 -10.10
C THR A 9 -0.18 -20.23 -9.18
N ASP A 10 0.35 -20.31 -7.96
CA ASP A 10 0.39 -19.18 -7.03
C ASP A 10 1.44 -18.14 -7.46
N MET A 11 1.58 -17.04 -6.69
CA MET A 11 2.56 -15.99 -6.98
C MET A 11 4.03 -16.45 -6.82
N TYR A 12 4.26 -17.61 -6.24
CA TYR A 12 5.57 -18.25 -6.10
C TYR A 12 5.80 -19.36 -7.16
N MET A 13 4.94 -19.44 -8.19
CA MET A 13 4.97 -20.42 -9.26
C MET A 13 4.67 -21.87 -8.81
N ASN A 14 4.15 -22.10 -7.62
CA ASN A 14 3.71 -23.41 -7.19
C ASN A 14 2.34 -23.75 -7.78
N PRO A 15 2.10 -24.97 -8.27
CA PRO A 15 0.81 -25.36 -8.81
C PRO A 15 -0.27 -25.36 -7.72
N ILE A 16 -1.42 -24.77 -8.04
CA ILE A 16 -2.59 -24.77 -7.17
C ILE A 16 -3.47 -25.97 -7.53
N ASP A 17 -3.66 -26.89 -6.59
CA ASP A 17 -4.56 -28.05 -6.77
C ASP A 17 -6.00 -27.58 -7.07
N LYS A 18 -6.69 -28.32 -7.94
CA LYS A 18 -8.11 -28.08 -8.26
C LYS A 18 -9.03 -28.26 -7.04
N ASN A 19 -8.67 -29.16 -6.16
CA ASN A 19 -9.45 -29.48 -4.96
C ASN A 19 -9.01 -28.66 -3.73
N ASN A 20 -8.15 -27.65 -3.92
CA ASN A 20 -7.72 -26.80 -2.82
C ASN A 20 -8.85 -25.89 -2.36
N ASN A 21 -9.41 -26.17 -1.19
CA ASN A 21 -10.48 -25.39 -0.56
C ASN A 21 -10.08 -23.93 -0.26
N ASN A 22 -8.77 -23.63 -0.30
CA ASN A 22 -8.21 -22.29 -0.06
C ASN A 22 -7.93 -21.52 -1.35
N SER A 23 -8.62 -21.87 -2.44
CA SER A 23 -8.46 -21.22 -3.74
C SER A 23 -9.81 -20.95 -4.39
N ILE A 24 -9.78 -20.00 -5.33
CA ILE A 24 -10.93 -19.60 -6.14
C ILE A 24 -10.54 -19.55 -7.62
N GLU A 25 -11.46 -19.94 -8.49
CA GLU A 25 -11.31 -19.80 -9.94
C GLU A 25 -12.13 -18.60 -10.43
N ILE A 26 -11.47 -17.70 -11.14
CA ILE A 26 -12.08 -16.47 -11.68
C ILE A 26 -11.95 -16.51 -13.21
N LEU A 27 -13.08 -16.39 -13.89
CA LEU A 27 -13.09 -16.15 -15.33
C LEU A 27 -12.86 -14.66 -15.57
N HIS A 28 -11.69 -14.31 -16.11
CA HIS A 28 -11.34 -12.93 -16.43
C HIS A 28 -11.05 -12.84 -17.92
N GLU A 29 -11.82 -12.01 -18.61
CA GLU A 29 -11.87 -11.97 -20.08
C GLU A 29 -12.28 -13.35 -20.66
N THR A 30 -11.38 -14.01 -21.34
CA THR A 30 -11.63 -15.31 -21.99
C THR A 30 -10.92 -16.47 -21.30
N ALA A 31 -10.15 -16.21 -20.24
CA ALA A 31 -9.35 -17.20 -19.55
C ALA A 31 -9.75 -17.36 -18.08
N LYS A 32 -9.60 -18.58 -17.58
CA LYS A 32 -9.82 -18.92 -16.17
C LYS A 32 -8.49 -18.89 -15.45
N TYR A 33 -8.47 -18.15 -14.34
CA TYR A 33 -7.30 -18.02 -13.46
C TYR A 33 -7.64 -18.59 -12.09
N ARG A 34 -6.71 -19.32 -11.50
CA ARG A 34 -6.87 -19.82 -10.14
C ARG A 34 -5.98 -19.04 -9.20
N PHE A 35 -6.56 -18.61 -8.07
CA PHE A 35 -5.88 -17.83 -7.07
C PHE A 35 -6.05 -18.48 -5.70
N THR A 36 -4.99 -18.45 -4.89
CA THR A 36 -5.14 -18.72 -3.46
C THR A 36 -5.76 -17.49 -2.77
N TYR A 37 -6.50 -17.71 -1.68
CA TYR A 37 -7.01 -16.57 -0.89
C TYR A 37 -5.88 -15.73 -0.32
N THR A 38 -4.76 -16.36 0.05
CA THR A 38 -3.57 -15.64 0.55
C THR A 38 -3.03 -14.66 -0.49
N ASP A 39 -2.90 -15.08 -1.76
CA ASP A 39 -2.41 -14.20 -2.82
C ASP A 39 -3.38 -13.07 -3.11
N LEU A 40 -4.69 -13.36 -3.18
CA LEU A 40 -5.71 -12.33 -3.38
C LEU A 40 -5.68 -11.29 -2.26
N ILE A 41 -5.58 -11.73 -0.99
CA ILE A 41 -5.49 -10.83 0.16
C ILE A 41 -4.25 -9.94 0.06
N LYS A 42 -3.09 -10.48 -0.34
CA LYS A 42 -1.86 -9.69 -0.54
C LYS A 42 -2.00 -8.66 -1.67
N ILE A 43 -2.56 -9.08 -2.82
CA ILE A 43 -2.80 -8.20 -3.97
C ILE A 43 -3.73 -7.06 -3.59
N ILE A 44 -4.85 -7.38 -2.94
CA ILE A 44 -5.84 -6.42 -2.48
C ILE A 44 -5.21 -5.44 -1.49
N HIS A 45 -4.52 -5.96 -0.48
CA HIS A 45 -3.86 -5.14 0.54
C HIS A 45 -2.84 -4.18 -0.08
N LYS A 46 -1.99 -4.69 -1.00
CA LYS A 46 -1.00 -3.87 -1.70
C LYS A 46 -1.66 -2.76 -2.54
N SER A 47 -2.73 -3.10 -3.29
CA SER A 47 -3.40 -2.12 -4.16
C SER A 47 -4.12 -1.03 -3.37
N LEU A 48 -4.82 -1.40 -2.28
CA LEU A 48 -5.59 -0.44 -1.49
C LEU A 48 -4.73 0.40 -0.52
N HIS A 49 -3.53 -0.05 -0.17
CA HIS A 49 -2.55 0.72 0.60
C HIS A 49 -1.43 1.26 -0.28
N ASN A 50 -1.63 1.28 -1.61
CA ASN A 50 -0.66 1.95 -2.46
C ASN A 50 -0.51 3.40 -2.02
N ASN A 51 0.74 3.85 -1.93
CA ASN A 51 1.06 5.22 -1.58
C ASN A 51 2.24 5.69 -2.44
N GLU A 52 2.29 6.97 -2.67
CA GLU A 52 3.45 7.66 -3.18
C GLU A 52 3.99 8.53 -2.04
N GLU A 53 5.08 8.07 -1.42
CA GLU A 53 5.66 8.64 -0.20
C GLU A 53 4.65 8.76 0.96
N LEU A 54 4.19 9.98 1.25
CA LEU A 54 3.23 10.31 2.32
C LEU A 54 1.77 10.35 1.83
N TYR A 55 1.56 10.29 0.50
CA TYR A 55 0.23 10.39 -0.09
C TYR A 55 -0.34 8.99 -0.36
N ALA A 56 -1.49 8.72 0.23
CA ALA A 56 -2.20 7.49 -0.05
C ALA A 56 -2.86 7.57 -1.43
N GLU A 57 -2.53 6.63 -2.28
CA GLU A 57 -2.98 6.57 -3.67
C GLU A 57 -3.48 5.17 -4.03
N PRO A 58 -4.62 4.73 -3.44
CA PRO A 58 -5.19 3.44 -3.76
C PRO A 58 -5.40 3.25 -5.26
N ILE A 59 -4.95 2.11 -5.78
CA ILE A 59 -5.04 1.78 -7.20
C ILE A 59 -6.02 0.63 -7.44
N PRO A 60 -6.58 0.52 -8.67
CA PRO A 60 -7.43 -0.60 -9.04
C PRO A 60 -6.73 -1.95 -8.80
N ILE A 61 -7.47 -2.87 -8.16
CA ILE A 61 -6.98 -4.22 -7.92
C ILE A 61 -6.92 -4.96 -9.26
N LYS A 62 -5.73 -5.41 -9.64
CA LYS A 62 -5.47 -6.05 -10.93
C LYS A 62 -5.17 -7.53 -10.78
N ASN A 63 -5.54 -8.29 -11.80
CA ASN A 63 -5.10 -9.66 -11.96
C ASN A 63 -3.60 -9.67 -12.33
N PRO A 64 -2.72 -10.27 -11.52
CA PRO A 64 -1.28 -10.23 -11.73
C PRO A 64 -0.81 -10.96 -13.00
N TYR A 65 -1.62 -11.86 -13.56
CA TYR A 65 -1.26 -12.65 -14.72
C TYR A 65 -1.51 -11.96 -16.05
N ASN A 66 -2.48 -11.03 -16.12
CA ASN A 66 -2.79 -10.29 -17.35
C ASN A 66 -2.75 -8.77 -17.16
N ASN A 67 -2.45 -8.29 -15.94
CA ASN A 67 -2.37 -6.88 -15.54
C ASN A 67 -3.67 -6.07 -15.78
N LEU A 68 -4.80 -6.72 -15.99
CA LEU A 68 -6.09 -6.06 -16.17
C LEU A 68 -6.80 -5.90 -14.81
N PRO A 69 -7.52 -4.79 -14.58
CA PRO A 69 -8.27 -4.57 -13.35
C PRO A 69 -9.41 -5.57 -13.21
N PHE A 70 -9.62 -6.07 -12.00
CA PHE A 70 -10.81 -6.87 -11.72
C PHE A 70 -12.07 -6.03 -11.85
N LEU A 71 -13.07 -6.59 -12.51
CA LEU A 71 -14.39 -6.01 -12.56
C LEU A 71 -15.05 -6.06 -11.18
N LYS A 72 -16.01 -5.19 -10.95
CA LYS A 72 -16.77 -5.14 -9.70
C LYS A 72 -17.40 -6.50 -9.34
N SER A 73 -17.92 -7.23 -10.32
CA SER A 73 -18.44 -8.60 -10.15
C SER A 73 -17.39 -9.59 -9.65
N HIS A 74 -16.14 -9.47 -10.12
CA HIS A 74 -15.04 -10.29 -9.63
C HIS A 74 -14.71 -9.95 -8.17
N LEU A 75 -14.70 -8.67 -7.81
CA LEU A 75 -14.43 -8.23 -6.43
C LEU A 75 -15.50 -8.70 -5.46
N TYR A 76 -16.79 -8.68 -5.84
CA TYR A 76 -17.86 -9.30 -5.07
C TYR A 76 -17.65 -10.80 -4.90
N HIS A 77 -17.31 -11.50 -6.00
CA HIS A 77 -17.05 -12.94 -5.94
C HIS A 77 -15.89 -13.26 -4.99
N ILE A 78 -14.77 -12.52 -5.09
CA ILE A 78 -13.61 -12.66 -4.20
C ILE A 78 -14.01 -12.40 -2.73
N TYR A 79 -14.71 -11.30 -2.48
CA TYR A 79 -15.14 -10.92 -1.14
C TYR A 79 -15.97 -12.02 -0.46
N PHE A 80 -17.02 -12.51 -1.13
CA PHE A 80 -17.88 -13.54 -0.57
C PHE A 80 -17.21 -14.91 -0.50
N ALA A 81 -16.29 -15.21 -1.39
CA ALA A 81 -15.51 -16.44 -1.31
C ALA A 81 -14.59 -16.45 -0.06
N ILE A 82 -13.86 -15.36 0.19
CA ILE A 82 -13.05 -15.20 1.40
C ILE A 82 -13.95 -15.23 2.65
N LYS A 83 -15.09 -14.53 2.62
CA LYS A 83 -16.05 -14.50 3.75
C LYS A 83 -16.60 -15.87 4.13
N LYS A 84 -16.70 -16.79 3.18
CA LYS A 84 -17.18 -18.17 3.39
C LYS A 84 -16.07 -19.15 3.76
N SER A 85 -14.82 -18.73 3.65
CA SER A 85 -13.65 -19.53 4.01
C SER A 85 -13.24 -19.29 5.46
N ASP A 86 -12.21 -20.00 5.91
CA ASP A 86 -11.60 -19.81 7.24
C ASP A 86 -10.66 -18.61 7.30
N TYR A 87 -10.55 -17.83 6.22
CA TYR A 87 -9.71 -16.64 6.16
C TYR A 87 -10.44 -15.41 6.67
N ASN A 88 -9.75 -14.59 7.42
CA ASN A 88 -10.27 -13.27 7.82
C ASN A 88 -10.23 -12.29 6.65
N ILE A 89 -11.33 -11.58 6.42
CA ILE A 89 -11.36 -10.48 5.46
C ILE A 89 -10.53 -9.32 6.05
N PRO A 90 -9.51 -8.81 5.32
CA PRO A 90 -8.79 -7.61 5.76
C PRO A 90 -9.76 -6.43 5.93
N MET A 91 -9.58 -5.65 7.00
CA MET A 91 -10.43 -4.49 7.28
C MET A 91 -10.50 -3.53 6.08
N VAL A 92 -9.36 -3.25 5.43
CA VAL A 92 -9.30 -2.40 4.24
C VAL A 92 -10.14 -2.92 3.09
N PHE A 93 -10.23 -4.24 2.90
CA PHE A 93 -11.07 -4.83 1.86
C PHE A 93 -12.55 -4.78 2.22
N HIS A 94 -12.89 -4.94 3.50
CA HIS A 94 -14.25 -4.75 3.98
C HIS A 94 -14.71 -3.30 3.78
N GLN A 95 -13.92 -2.33 4.13
CA GLN A 95 -14.18 -0.91 3.90
C GLN A 95 -14.36 -0.59 2.40
N PHE A 96 -13.53 -1.18 1.54
CA PHE A 96 -13.67 -1.04 0.09
C PHE A 96 -14.96 -1.68 -0.45
N PHE A 97 -15.39 -2.80 0.13
CA PHE A 97 -16.70 -3.40 -0.16
C PHE A 97 -17.85 -2.46 0.24
N GLU A 98 -17.80 -1.82 1.43
CA GLU A 98 -18.79 -0.84 1.87
C GLU A 98 -18.91 0.37 0.93
N CYS A 99 -17.80 0.77 0.32
CA CYS A 99 -17.75 1.78 -0.75
C CYS A 99 -18.21 1.24 -2.12
N ASN A 100 -18.82 0.05 -2.16
CA ASN A 100 -19.25 -0.59 -3.40
C ASN A 100 -18.12 -0.72 -4.42
N PHE A 101 -16.89 -0.96 -3.97
CA PHE A 101 -15.67 -1.08 -4.77
C PHE A 101 -15.38 0.14 -5.66
N SER A 102 -15.77 1.33 -5.21
CA SER A 102 -15.44 2.61 -5.83
C SER A 102 -14.20 3.20 -5.17
N ILE A 103 -13.10 3.33 -5.91
CA ILE A 103 -11.86 3.91 -5.39
C ILE A 103 -12.08 5.36 -4.95
N ALA A 104 -12.81 6.16 -5.74
CA ALA A 104 -13.08 7.55 -5.40
C ALA A 104 -13.83 7.66 -4.06
N THR A 105 -14.92 6.89 -3.89
CA THR A 105 -15.68 6.86 -2.64
C THR A 105 -14.84 6.32 -1.47
N PHE A 106 -13.97 5.35 -1.73
CA PHE A 106 -13.10 4.76 -0.72
C PHE A 106 -12.05 5.76 -0.22
N ILE A 107 -11.43 6.50 -1.12
CA ILE A 107 -10.49 7.58 -0.77
C ILE A 107 -11.22 8.64 0.05
N ASP A 108 -12.35 9.14 -0.43
CA ASP A 108 -13.15 10.19 0.23
C ASP A 108 -13.54 9.79 1.67
N GLN A 109 -14.02 8.57 1.88
CA GLN A 109 -14.47 8.11 3.19
C GLN A 109 -13.35 7.72 4.15
N TYR A 110 -12.20 7.26 3.64
CA TYR A 110 -11.12 6.69 4.46
C TYR A 110 -9.78 7.41 4.31
N GLU A 111 -9.76 8.61 3.71
CA GLU A 111 -8.56 9.42 3.46
C GLU A 111 -7.64 9.49 4.69
N PHE A 112 -8.18 9.85 5.85
CA PHE A 112 -7.41 9.97 7.06
C PHE A 112 -6.69 8.67 7.47
N ARG A 113 -7.37 7.53 7.38
CA ARG A 113 -6.77 6.22 7.73
C ARG A 113 -5.73 5.77 6.72
N LEU A 114 -5.99 6.04 5.44
CA LEU A 114 -5.06 5.71 4.37
C LEU A 114 -3.78 6.54 4.49
N ARG A 115 -3.92 7.83 4.77
CA ARG A 115 -2.81 8.75 5.02
C ARG A 115 -2.02 8.35 6.26
N ASP A 116 -2.67 8.08 7.40
CA ASP A 116 -2.00 7.63 8.61
C ASP A 116 -1.18 6.35 8.35
N LYS A 117 -1.72 5.42 7.57
CA LYS A 117 -1.01 4.22 7.16
C LYS A 117 0.21 4.51 6.29
N ALA A 118 0.11 5.41 5.31
CA ALA A 118 1.22 5.82 4.46
C ALA A 118 2.35 6.45 5.30
N ILE A 119 1.99 7.36 6.23
CA ILE A 119 2.93 7.98 7.17
C ILE A 119 3.63 6.92 8.04
N VAL A 120 2.88 5.96 8.58
CA VAL A 120 3.46 4.87 9.40
C VAL A 120 4.43 4.02 8.58
N GLU A 121 4.14 3.74 7.32
CA GLU A 121 5.02 2.99 6.43
C GLU A 121 6.28 3.80 6.08
N LYS A 122 6.14 5.08 5.75
CA LYS A 122 7.28 5.98 5.53
C LYS A 122 8.15 6.10 6.79
N CYS A 123 7.55 6.21 7.98
CA CYS A 123 8.32 6.21 9.24
C CYS A 123 9.13 4.93 9.47
N LYS A 124 8.69 3.78 8.93
CA LYS A 124 9.45 2.53 9.02
C LYS A 124 10.61 2.51 8.01
N SER A 125 10.44 3.11 6.83
CA SER A 125 11.49 3.15 5.81
C SER A 125 12.68 4.02 6.21
N ILE A 126 12.51 4.99 7.12
CA ILE A 126 13.60 5.85 7.62
C ILE A 126 14.81 5.04 8.09
N ASP A 127 14.60 3.83 8.62
CA ASP A 127 15.70 2.98 9.11
C ASP A 127 16.46 2.30 7.95
N THR A 128 15.90 2.29 6.75
CA THR A 128 16.46 1.74 5.51
C THR A 128 16.85 2.79 4.48
N ASP A 129 16.40 4.04 4.68
CA ASP A 129 16.72 5.16 3.79
C ASP A 129 18.21 5.49 3.85
N THR A 130 18.74 6.01 2.76
CA THR A 130 20.15 6.40 2.69
C THR A 130 20.45 7.63 3.56
N VAL A 131 21.72 7.80 3.91
CA VAL A 131 22.19 8.97 4.68
C VAL A 131 21.80 10.29 3.99
N ASP A 132 21.92 10.33 2.66
CA ASP A 132 21.62 11.54 1.89
C ASP A 132 20.12 11.85 1.85
N GLU A 133 19.24 10.86 1.66
CA GLU A 133 17.79 11.04 1.69
C GLU A 133 17.29 11.58 3.04
N ILE A 134 17.78 10.99 4.14
CA ILE A 134 17.40 11.48 5.48
C ILE A 134 17.96 12.88 5.72
N TYR A 135 19.15 13.18 5.23
CA TYR A 135 19.77 14.50 5.38
C TYR A 135 18.95 15.58 4.66
N GLU A 136 18.53 15.34 3.43
CA GLU A 136 17.65 16.24 2.68
C GLU A 136 16.31 16.48 3.41
N THR A 137 15.69 15.42 3.90
CA THR A 137 14.46 15.55 4.71
C THR A 137 14.68 16.39 5.98
N ILE A 138 15.85 16.28 6.63
CA ILE A 138 16.17 17.11 7.79
C ILE A 138 16.32 18.57 7.39
N LEU A 139 16.91 18.86 6.23
CA LEU A 139 17.01 20.23 5.74
C LEU A 139 15.64 20.84 5.46
N GLU A 140 14.74 20.12 4.81
CA GLU A 140 13.35 20.54 4.58
C GLU A 140 12.59 20.80 5.90
N MET A 141 12.75 19.90 6.88
CA MET A 141 12.17 20.06 8.21
C MET A 141 12.67 21.34 8.90
N ILE A 142 13.98 21.62 8.80
CA ILE A 142 14.58 22.84 9.37
C ILE A 142 14.10 24.09 8.63
N GLU A 143 14.00 24.06 7.32
CA GLU A 143 13.46 25.15 6.52
C GLU A 143 12.02 25.48 6.92
N THR A 144 11.16 24.46 6.98
CA THR A 144 9.77 24.59 7.46
C THR A 144 9.70 25.18 8.87
N TYR A 145 10.58 24.74 9.77
CA TYR A 145 10.66 25.29 11.14
C TYR A 145 11.07 26.78 11.11
N ASN A 146 12.09 27.13 10.31
CA ASN A 146 12.60 28.50 10.23
C ASN A 146 11.54 29.47 9.66
N ASP A 147 10.76 29.02 8.68
CA ASP A 147 9.66 29.82 8.12
C ASP A 147 8.59 30.15 9.16
N CYS A 148 8.29 29.18 10.03
CA CYS A 148 7.35 29.38 11.13
C CYS A 148 7.94 30.16 12.31
N HIS A 149 9.26 30.19 12.47
CA HIS A 149 9.96 30.77 13.64
C HIS A 149 11.12 31.70 13.24
N PRO A 150 10.85 32.82 12.55
CA PRO A 150 11.91 33.69 12.00
C PRO A 150 12.84 34.31 13.06
N ALA A 151 12.40 34.35 14.33
CA ALA A 151 13.23 34.83 15.43
C ALA A 151 14.17 33.79 16.04
N GLN A 152 14.05 32.52 15.67
CA GLN A 152 14.79 31.38 16.24
C GLN A 152 15.23 30.40 15.15
N THR A 153 15.94 30.91 14.13
CA THR A 153 16.37 30.11 12.99
C THR A 153 17.48 29.11 13.36
N ILE A 154 17.36 27.91 12.83
CA ILE A 154 18.38 26.87 12.91
C ILE A 154 19.19 26.93 11.60
N PHE A 155 20.52 26.98 11.72
CA PHE A 155 21.43 26.95 10.58
C PHE A 155 22.47 25.84 10.75
N ILE A 156 22.57 24.98 9.73
CA ILE A 156 23.61 23.96 9.66
C ILE A 156 24.71 24.45 8.74
N HIS A 157 25.94 24.56 9.26
CA HIS A 157 27.06 24.96 8.44
C HIS A 157 27.33 23.91 7.35
N PRO A 158 27.60 24.29 6.07
CA PRO A 158 27.78 23.35 4.96
C PRO A 158 28.86 22.27 5.18
N ASN A 159 29.90 22.60 5.93
CA ASN A 159 30.98 21.66 6.28
C ASN A 159 30.73 20.87 7.56
N PHE A 160 29.55 20.97 8.16
CA PHE A 160 29.23 20.22 9.37
C PHE A 160 29.00 18.73 9.03
N PRO A 161 29.55 17.79 9.78
CA PRO A 161 29.46 16.35 9.44
C PRO A 161 28.01 15.86 9.42
N LYS A 162 27.56 15.34 8.26
CA LYS A 162 26.18 14.83 8.06
C LYS A 162 25.77 13.78 9.12
N ASN A 163 26.69 12.87 9.47
CA ASN A 163 26.40 11.82 10.45
C ASN A 163 26.04 12.37 11.85
N ILE A 164 26.60 13.53 12.23
CA ILE A 164 26.26 14.18 13.49
C ILE A 164 24.86 14.82 13.38
N VAL A 165 24.56 15.47 12.26
CA VAL A 165 23.22 16.02 12.00
C VAL A 165 22.18 14.90 12.09
N LEU A 166 22.41 13.78 11.41
CA LEU A 166 21.52 12.64 11.47
C LEU A 166 21.33 12.11 12.90
N SER A 167 22.41 11.99 13.68
CA SER A 167 22.33 11.47 15.05
C SER A 167 21.44 12.32 15.95
N VAL A 168 21.37 13.63 15.70
CA VAL A 168 20.55 14.57 16.47
C VAL A 168 19.11 14.63 15.94
N PHE A 169 18.94 14.75 14.63
CA PHE A 169 17.64 15.10 14.04
C PHE A 169 16.80 13.90 13.56
N ARG A 170 17.39 12.72 13.36
CA ARG A 170 16.67 11.53 12.85
C ARG A 170 15.40 11.19 13.61
N SER A 171 15.40 11.35 14.93
CA SER A 171 14.19 11.11 15.74
C SER A 171 13.07 12.12 15.49
N TYR A 172 13.42 13.34 15.09
CA TYR A 172 12.46 14.41 14.80
C TYR A 172 11.81 14.25 13.43
N VAL A 173 12.47 13.62 12.46
CA VAL A 173 11.91 13.31 11.13
C VAL A 173 10.59 12.55 11.24
N LYS A 174 10.47 11.61 12.17
CA LYS A 174 9.22 10.87 12.42
C LYS A 174 8.08 11.79 12.89
N TYR A 175 8.39 12.80 13.68
CA TYR A 175 7.40 13.80 14.11
C TYR A 175 7.04 14.76 12.98
N TYR A 176 8.02 15.13 12.17
CA TYR A 176 7.81 15.96 10.98
C TYR A 176 6.83 15.31 10.01
N TYR A 177 7.02 14.05 9.64
CA TYR A 177 6.07 13.31 8.80
C TYR A 177 4.66 13.22 9.39
N LYS A 178 4.54 13.14 10.70
CA LYS A 178 3.22 13.12 11.36
C LYS A 178 2.54 14.49 11.42
N SER A 179 3.28 15.56 11.28
CA SER A 179 2.75 16.93 11.30
C SER A 179 2.31 17.44 9.92
N MET A 180 2.75 16.78 8.84
CA MET A 180 2.31 17.04 7.47
C MET A 180 0.92 16.49 7.20
#